data_a2330c5167692a48d98dac29f5cdc3ac
#
_entry.id   a2330c5167692a48d98dac29f5cdc3ac
#
_cell.length_a   1.000
_cell.length_b   1.000
_cell.length_c   1.000
_cell.angle_alpha   90.00
_cell.angle_beta   90.00
_cell.angle_gamma   90.00
#
_symmetry.space_group_name_H-M   'P 1'
#
loop_
_entity.id
_entity.type
_entity.pdbx_description
1 polymer ?
#
loop_
_entity_poly.entity_id
_entity_poly.type
_entity_poly.pdbx_seq_one_letter_code
_entity_poly.pdbx_strand_id
1 'polypeptide(L)'
;MGEFLREENSSGRGYLPAGANVLRAFTYPLADVRVLIVGQDPYPTPGHAIGLSFSVAADVRPLPRSLANIFEEYQSDLGLPKPANGDLTPWSQQGVMLLNRVLTVRPSNPASHRGKGWEIVTECAIKALVARGTPLVAILWGRDASTLKPMLGPGVPTIESVHPSPLSASRGFFGSKPFSRANELLTELGAQPIDWRLP
;
A
#
# COMPACT_ATOMS: atom_id res chain seq x y z
N MET A 1 -7.68 19.82 -4.04
CA MET A 1 -8.23 18.50 -3.64
C MET A 1 -9.54 18.62 -2.86
N GLY A 2 -9.64 19.46 -1.83
CA GLY A 2 -10.87 19.59 -1.04
C GLY A 2 -12.09 20.01 -1.85
N GLU A 3 -11.95 20.94 -2.82
CA GLU A 3 -13.05 21.34 -3.71
C GLU A 3 -13.53 20.18 -4.58
N PHE A 4 -12.59 19.44 -5.17
CA PHE A 4 -12.89 18.25 -5.96
C PHE A 4 -13.70 17.21 -5.17
N LEU A 5 -13.32 16.91 -3.92
CA LEU A 5 -14.05 15.94 -3.09
C LEU A 5 -15.43 16.47 -2.66
N ARG A 6 -15.58 17.77 -2.43
CA ARG A 6 -16.90 18.40 -2.18
C ARG A 6 -17.81 18.27 -3.40
N GLU A 7 -17.25 18.48 -4.60
CA GLU A 7 -17.98 18.31 -5.86
C GLU A 7 -18.42 16.86 -6.08
N GLU A 8 -17.55 15.87 -5.80
CA GLU A 8 -17.92 14.46 -5.87
C GLU A 8 -19.13 14.14 -4.98
N ASN A 9 -19.15 14.68 -3.77
CA ASN A 9 -20.28 14.49 -2.85
C ASN A 9 -21.54 15.25 -3.29
N SER A 10 -21.43 16.53 -3.66
CA SER A 10 -22.59 17.35 -4.03
C SER A 10 -23.27 16.88 -5.32
N SER A 11 -22.51 16.26 -6.21
CA SER A 11 -23.03 15.63 -7.44
C SER A 11 -23.59 14.22 -7.25
N GLY A 12 -23.61 13.70 -6.01
CA GLY A 12 -24.13 12.36 -5.69
C GLY A 12 -23.22 11.21 -6.11
N ARG A 13 -22.01 11.47 -6.66
CA ARG A 13 -21.05 10.42 -7.03
C ARG A 13 -20.37 9.78 -5.83
N GLY A 14 -20.09 10.61 -4.81
CA GLY A 14 -19.37 10.17 -3.62
C GLY A 14 -17.93 9.73 -3.86
N TYR A 15 -17.26 9.33 -2.80
CA TYR A 15 -15.91 8.75 -2.87
C TYR A 15 -15.62 7.78 -1.73
N LEU A 16 -14.66 6.90 -1.93
CA LEU A 16 -14.11 5.95 -0.96
C LEU A 16 -12.61 6.25 -0.76
N PRO A 17 -12.05 5.98 0.42
CA PRO A 17 -12.72 5.59 1.68
C PRO A 17 -13.54 6.74 2.28
N ALA A 18 -14.23 6.48 3.40
CA ALA A 18 -14.88 7.54 4.19
C ALA A 18 -13.87 8.65 4.56
N GLY A 19 -14.33 9.90 4.63
CA GLY A 19 -13.46 11.08 4.76
C GLY A 19 -12.42 10.99 5.88
N ALA A 20 -12.80 10.45 7.05
CA ALA A 20 -11.88 10.23 8.17
C ALA A 20 -10.71 9.28 7.84
N ASN A 21 -10.86 8.41 6.86
CA ASN A 21 -9.86 7.41 6.47
C ASN A 21 -8.99 7.83 5.27
N VAL A 22 -9.31 8.93 4.60
CA VAL A 22 -8.58 9.35 3.37
C VAL A 22 -7.08 9.51 3.63
N LEU A 23 -6.71 10.09 4.77
CA LEU A 23 -5.32 10.35 5.16
C LEU A 23 -4.78 9.35 6.20
N ARG A 24 -5.43 8.21 6.39
CA ARG A 24 -5.06 7.24 7.43
C ARG A 24 -3.61 6.75 7.33
N ALA A 25 -3.08 6.56 6.14
CA ALA A 25 -1.69 6.14 5.95
C ALA A 25 -0.67 7.14 6.55
N PHE A 26 -1.07 8.40 6.79
CA PHE A 26 -0.23 9.44 7.38
C PHE A 26 -0.40 9.61 8.89
N THR A 27 -1.24 8.81 9.54
CA THR A 27 -1.45 8.90 11.00
C THR A 27 -0.37 8.17 11.80
N TYR A 28 0.46 7.38 11.14
CA TYR A 28 1.61 6.71 11.74
C TYR A 28 2.85 7.60 11.68
N PRO A 29 3.73 7.58 12.72
CA PRO A 29 4.89 8.46 12.75
C PRO A 29 5.79 8.25 11.55
N LEU A 30 6.09 9.33 10.82
CA LEU A 30 6.98 9.27 9.66
C LEU A 30 8.37 8.74 10.02
N ALA A 31 8.86 9.07 11.22
CA ALA A 31 10.18 8.65 11.70
C ALA A 31 10.32 7.13 11.82
N ASP A 32 9.22 6.42 12.07
CA ASP A 32 9.23 4.97 12.33
C ASP A 32 9.12 4.14 11.04
N VAL A 33 8.82 4.79 9.90
CA VAL A 33 8.61 4.08 8.63
C VAL A 33 9.93 3.50 8.12
N ARG A 34 9.98 2.19 7.96
CA ARG A 34 11.13 1.43 7.43
C ARG A 34 10.82 0.70 6.12
N VAL A 35 9.53 0.43 5.85
CA VAL A 35 9.07 -0.17 4.59
C VAL A 35 7.97 0.69 4.00
N LEU A 36 8.05 0.95 2.70
CA LEU A 36 7.00 1.60 1.92
C LEU A 36 6.40 0.58 0.95
N ILE A 37 5.10 0.29 1.08
CA ILE A 37 4.35 -0.50 0.10
C ILE A 37 3.40 0.43 -0.64
N VAL A 38 3.53 0.52 -1.95
CA VAL A 38 2.71 1.42 -2.76
C VAL A 38 1.64 0.64 -3.52
N GLY A 39 0.38 0.99 -3.23
CA GLY A 39 -0.78 0.61 -4.04
C GLY A 39 -1.14 1.67 -5.07
N GLN A 40 -2.07 1.34 -5.96
CA GLN A 40 -2.53 2.25 -7.02
C GLN A 40 -3.59 3.23 -6.49
N ASP A 41 -4.75 2.73 -6.12
CA ASP A 41 -5.91 3.45 -5.60
C ASP A 41 -6.70 2.57 -4.62
N PRO A 42 -7.61 3.15 -3.82
CA PRO A 42 -8.41 2.36 -2.88
C PRO A 42 -9.32 1.36 -3.59
N TYR A 43 -9.71 0.31 -2.89
CA TYR A 43 -10.74 -0.60 -3.39
C TYR A 43 -12.02 0.17 -3.71
N PRO A 44 -12.60 -0.01 -4.92
CA PRO A 44 -13.81 0.71 -5.32
C PRO A 44 -15.10 0.08 -4.76
N THR A 45 -15.00 -1.10 -4.15
CA THR A 45 -16.15 -1.76 -3.51
C THR A 45 -16.49 -1.03 -2.21
N PRO A 46 -17.75 -0.57 -2.02
CA PRO A 46 -18.18 0.03 -0.77
C PRO A 46 -17.87 -0.87 0.44
N GLY A 47 -17.37 -0.28 1.52
CA GLY A 47 -16.99 -0.99 2.74
C GLY A 47 -15.58 -1.62 2.74
N HIS A 48 -14.89 -1.69 1.60
CA HIS A 48 -13.56 -2.29 1.55
C HIS A 48 -12.41 -1.31 1.88
N ALA A 49 -12.46 -0.11 1.33
CA ALA A 49 -11.37 0.86 1.50
C ALA A 49 -11.34 1.45 2.92
N ILE A 50 -10.22 1.30 3.60
CA ILE A 50 -10.01 1.81 4.96
C ILE A 50 -8.86 2.83 5.07
N GLY A 51 -8.34 3.32 3.93
CA GLY A 51 -7.28 4.33 3.87
C GLY A 51 -5.85 3.79 3.97
N LEU A 52 -5.69 2.47 4.01
CA LEU A 52 -4.40 1.77 3.89
C LEU A 52 -4.40 0.93 2.62
N SER A 53 -3.32 0.98 1.83
CA SER A 53 -3.24 0.22 0.59
C SER A 53 -3.37 -1.29 0.86
N PHE A 54 -4.13 -1.98 0.02
CA PHE A 54 -4.42 -3.43 0.08
C PHE A 54 -5.19 -3.90 1.32
N SER A 55 -5.29 -3.10 2.38
CA SER A 55 -5.97 -3.46 3.63
C SER A 55 -7.48 -3.28 3.55
N VAL A 56 -8.20 -4.12 4.27
CA VAL A 56 -9.65 -3.99 4.50
C VAL A 56 -9.94 -4.16 6.00
N ALA A 57 -11.14 -3.82 6.44
CA ALA A 57 -11.55 -4.08 7.82
C ALA A 57 -11.61 -5.59 8.11
N ALA A 58 -11.41 -5.96 9.39
CA ALA A 58 -11.28 -7.35 9.81
C ALA A 58 -12.51 -8.23 9.51
N ASP A 59 -13.68 -7.64 9.38
CA ASP A 59 -14.96 -8.29 9.11
C ASP A 59 -15.28 -8.45 7.61
N VAL A 60 -14.47 -7.85 6.71
CA VAL A 60 -14.71 -7.92 5.26
C VAL A 60 -14.55 -9.34 4.75
N ARG A 61 -15.61 -9.86 4.15
CA ARG A 61 -15.64 -11.17 3.47
C ARG A 61 -16.51 -11.09 2.20
N PRO A 62 -16.14 -11.73 1.10
CA PRO A 62 -14.83 -12.35 0.86
C PRO A 62 -13.69 -11.31 0.79
N LEU A 63 -12.46 -11.73 1.01
CA LEU A 63 -11.29 -10.85 0.85
C LEU A 63 -11.15 -10.39 -0.61
N PRO A 64 -10.70 -9.15 -0.85
CA PRO A 64 -10.32 -8.71 -2.19
C PRO A 64 -9.29 -9.66 -2.80
N ARG A 65 -9.45 -9.97 -4.09
CA ARG A 65 -8.63 -10.98 -4.78
C ARG A 65 -7.13 -10.66 -4.74
N SER A 66 -6.75 -9.37 -4.84
CA SER A 66 -5.34 -8.96 -4.72
C SER A 66 -4.80 -9.24 -3.31
N LEU A 67 -5.59 -8.98 -2.26
CA LEU A 67 -5.18 -9.28 -0.89
C LEU A 67 -5.08 -10.79 -0.65
N ALA A 68 -5.99 -11.58 -1.20
CA ALA A 68 -5.90 -13.04 -1.14
C ALA A 68 -4.59 -13.56 -1.76
N ASN A 69 -4.18 -13.00 -2.90
CA ASN A 69 -2.91 -13.34 -3.55
C ASN A 69 -1.68 -12.86 -2.72
N ILE A 70 -1.78 -11.69 -2.08
CA ILE A 70 -0.74 -11.23 -1.14
C ILE A 70 -0.58 -12.24 0.01
N PHE A 71 -1.67 -12.75 0.55
CA PHE A 71 -1.62 -13.75 1.63
C PHE A 71 -1.11 -15.12 1.18
N GLU A 72 -1.33 -15.51 -0.07
CA GLU A 72 -0.74 -16.71 -0.66
C GLU A 72 0.79 -16.58 -0.75
N GLU A 73 1.27 -15.46 -1.28
CA GLU A 73 2.71 -15.17 -1.32
C GLU A 73 3.31 -15.03 0.09
N TYR A 74 2.60 -14.40 1.01
CA TYR A 74 2.99 -14.28 2.42
C TYR A 74 3.25 -15.65 3.07
N GLN A 75 2.35 -16.61 2.87
CA GLN A 75 2.53 -17.98 3.37
C GLN A 75 3.73 -18.67 2.72
N SER A 76 3.86 -18.53 1.40
CA SER A 76 4.96 -19.16 0.65
C SER A 76 6.33 -18.56 1.00
N ASP A 77 6.40 -17.24 1.19
CA ASP A 77 7.64 -16.53 1.48
C ASP A 77 8.12 -16.73 2.92
N LEU A 78 7.20 -16.64 3.89
CA LEU A 78 7.54 -16.60 5.32
C LEU A 78 7.29 -17.92 6.06
N GLY A 79 6.58 -18.87 5.47
CA GLY A 79 6.16 -20.09 6.15
C GLY A 79 5.16 -19.87 7.29
N LEU A 80 4.56 -18.69 7.37
CA LEU A 80 3.60 -18.33 8.40
C LEU A 80 2.17 -18.78 8.01
N PRO A 81 1.27 -19.02 8.98
CA PRO A 81 -0.11 -19.36 8.67
C PRO A 81 -0.81 -18.20 7.95
N LYS A 82 -1.79 -18.53 7.12
CA LYS A 82 -2.61 -17.53 6.44
C LYS A 82 -3.33 -16.66 7.47
N PRO A 83 -3.29 -15.30 7.33
CA PRO A 83 -3.98 -14.41 8.24
C PRO A 83 -5.49 -14.67 8.32
N ALA A 84 -6.06 -14.55 9.51
CA ALA A 84 -7.49 -14.81 9.75
C ALA A 84 -8.40 -13.75 9.14
N ASN A 85 -7.90 -12.55 8.88
CA ASN A 85 -8.65 -11.44 8.33
C ASN A 85 -7.79 -10.55 7.43
N GLY A 86 -8.39 -9.52 6.82
CA GLY A 86 -7.73 -8.64 5.85
C GLY A 86 -7.18 -7.34 6.42
N ASP A 87 -7.10 -7.18 7.74
CA ASP A 87 -6.60 -5.98 8.37
C ASP A 87 -5.07 -5.98 8.46
N LEU A 88 -4.43 -5.11 7.70
CA LEU A 88 -2.98 -4.92 7.69
C LEU A 88 -2.50 -3.81 8.67
N THR A 89 -3.38 -3.30 9.52
CA THR A 89 -3.03 -2.29 10.54
C THR A 89 -1.80 -2.69 11.38
N PRO A 90 -1.63 -3.96 11.80
CA PRO A 90 -0.43 -4.38 12.54
C PRO A 90 0.88 -4.10 11.80
N TRP A 91 0.91 -4.22 10.47
CA TRP A 91 2.10 -3.84 9.69
C TRP A 91 2.38 -2.33 9.78
N SER A 92 1.34 -1.49 9.68
CA SER A 92 1.52 -0.03 9.81
C SER A 92 2.05 0.36 11.20
N GLN A 93 1.62 -0.33 12.26
CA GLN A 93 2.13 -0.14 13.63
C GLN A 93 3.60 -0.53 13.77
N GLN A 94 4.11 -1.36 12.87
CA GLN A 94 5.51 -1.80 12.81
C GLN A 94 6.38 -0.95 11.88
N GLY A 95 5.87 0.15 11.35
CA GLY A 95 6.63 1.02 10.46
C GLY A 95 6.55 0.63 8.98
N VAL A 96 5.47 -0.07 8.58
CA VAL A 96 5.15 -0.26 7.16
C VAL A 96 4.15 0.80 6.71
N MET A 97 4.55 1.70 5.84
CA MET A 97 3.66 2.68 5.23
C MET A 97 2.89 2.04 4.07
N LEU A 98 1.61 1.80 4.28
CA LEU A 98 0.68 1.25 3.28
C LEU A 98 0.01 2.41 2.53
N LEU A 99 0.65 2.90 1.49
CA LEU A 99 0.25 4.12 0.77
C LEU A 99 -0.32 3.81 -0.61
N ASN A 100 -1.51 4.28 -0.92
CA ASN A 100 -1.98 4.34 -2.31
C ASN A 100 -1.43 5.58 -3.02
N ARG A 101 -1.14 5.47 -4.30
CA ARG A 101 -0.72 6.60 -5.14
C ARG A 101 -1.83 7.64 -5.29
N VAL A 102 -3.09 7.18 -5.36
CA VAL A 102 -4.31 7.99 -5.38
C VAL A 102 -5.12 7.62 -4.15
N LEU A 103 -5.52 8.59 -3.31
CA LEU A 103 -6.07 8.31 -1.98
C LEU A 103 -7.60 8.17 -1.95
N THR A 104 -8.28 8.47 -3.05
CA THR A 104 -9.73 8.30 -3.16
C THR A 104 -10.13 7.70 -4.50
N VAL A 105 -11.32 7.13 -4.55
CA VAL A 105 -11.89 6.52 -5.76
C VAL A 105 -13.42 6.64 -5.72
N ARG A 106 -14.10 6.74 -6.86
CA ARG A 106 -15.56 6.62 -6.90
C ARG A 106 -15.99 5.19 -6.61
N PRO A 107 -17.11 4.98 -5.88
CA PRO A 107 -17.67 3.65 -5.73
C PRO A 107 -17.85 2.94 -7.08
N SER A 108 -17.45 1.68 -7.14
CA SER A 108 -17.55 0.81 -8.32
C SER A 108 -16.78 1.27 -9.59
N ASN A 109 -15.96 2.32 -9.50
CA ASN A 109 -15.25 2.88 -10.66
C ASN A 109 -13.75 3.03 -10.38
N PRO A 110 -12.95 1.96 -10.54
CA PRO A 110 -11.51 1.98 -10.27
C PRO A 110 -10.80 3.03 -11.13
N ALA A 111 -9.73 3.60 -10.59
CA ALA A 111 -8.90 4.65 -11.21
C ALA A 111 -9.63 5.97 -11.53
N SER A 112 -10.87 6.17 -11.06
CA SER A 112 -11.71 7.33 -11.38
C SER A 112 -11.14 8.67 -10.88
N HIS A 113 -10.26 8.66 -9.87
CA HIS A 113 -9.61 9.86 -9.33
C HIS A 113 -8.13 10.00 -9.72
N ARG A 114 -7.66 9.16 -10.65
CA ARG A 114 -6.31 9.31 -11.24
C ARG A 114 -6.19 10.66 -11.95
N GLY A 115 -5.04 11.34 -11.80
CA GLY A 115 -4.79 12.65 -12.41
C GLY A 115 -5.61 13.80 -11.81
N LYS A 116 -6.24 13.61 -10.64
CA LYS A 116 -7.01 14.66 -9.96
C LYS A 116 -6.21 15.41 -8.88
N GLY A 117 -4.90 15.12 -8.75
CA GLY A 117 -3.98 15.84 -7.87
C GLY A 117 -3.50 15.07 -6.64
N TRP A 118 -4.03 13.87 -6.36
CA TRP A 118 -3.53 13.03 -5.28
C TRP A 118 -2.07 12.64 -5.47
N GLU A 119 -1.66 12.46 -6.72
CA GLU A 119 -0.29 12.10 -7.07
C GLU A 119 0.74 13.13 -6.58
N ILE A 120 0.39 14.42 -6.57
CA ILE A 120 1.25 15.50 -6.03
C ILE A 120 1.41 15.34 -4.52
N VAL A 121 0.30 15.07 -3.81
CA VAL A 121 0.30 14.89 -2.35
C VAL A 121 1.15 13.69 -1.94
N THR A 122 0.93 12.54 -2.59
CA THR A 122 1.65 11.31 -2.28
C THR A 122 3.10 11.36 -2.72
N GLU A 123 3.42 12.11 -3.77
CA GLU A 123 4.79 12.41 -4.18
C GLU A 123 5.54 13.23 -3.10
N CYS A 124 4.91 14.28 -2.57
CA CYS A 124 5.49 15.05 -1.47
C CYS A 124 5.75 14.17 -0.25
N ALA A 125 4.82 13.28 0.10
CA ALA A 125 5.00 12.35 1.21
C ALA A 125 6.16 11.38 1.00
N ILE A 126 6.29 10.80 -0.20
CA ILE A 126 7.40 9.89 -0.55
C ILE A 126 8.74 10.65 -0.53
N LYS A 127 8.79 11.87 -1.08
CA LYS A 127 10.00 12.71 -1.02
C LYS A 127 10.39 13.02 0.42
N ALA A 128 9.43 13.36 1.29
CA ALA A 128 9.69 13.59 2.71
C ALA A 128 10.22 12.33 3.40
N LEU A 129 9.69 11.16 3.05
CA LEU A 129 10.14 9.87 3.58
C LEU A 129 11.60 9.58 3.18
N VAL A 130 11.95 9.79 1.91
CA VAL A 130 13.32 9.62 1.40
C VAL A 130 14.28 10.63 2.00
N ALA A 131 13.87 11.89 2.14
CA ALA A 131 14.70 12.97 2.66
C ALA A 131 15.15 12.80 4.12
N ARG A 132 14.54 11.86 4.87
CA ARG A 132 15.00 11.53 6.23
C ARG A 132 16.42 10.95 6.25
N GLY A 133 16.86 10.31 5.16
CA GLY A 133 18.16 9.63 5.10
C GLY A 133 18.31 8.45 6.06
N THR A 134 17.19 7.92 6.58
CA THR A 134 17.15 6.73 7.45
C THR A 134 16.83 5.47 6.64
N PRO A 135 17.17 4.27 7.14
CA PRO A 135 16.87 3.02 6.45
C PRO A 135 15.42 2.93 5.95
N LEU A 136 15.26 2.66 4.68
CA LEU A 136 13.97 2.53 4.01
C LEU A 136 14.08 1.50 2.89
N VAL A 137 13.12 0.58 2.80
CA VAL A 137 12.94 -0.36 1.68
C VAL A 137 11.60 -0.09 1.01
N ALA A 138 11.55 -0.05 -0.31
CA ALA A 138 10.30 0.13 -1.04
C ALA A 138 9.88 -1.15 -1.76
N ILE A 139 8.63 -1.57 -1.56
CA ILE A 139 7.99 -2.67 -2.28
C ILE A 139 7.03 -2.07 -3.30
N LEU A 140 7.31 -2.31 -4.58
CA LEU A 140 6.63 -1.70 -5.71
C LEU A 140 5.91 -2.79 -6.52
N TRP A 141 4.61 -2.90 -6.35
CA TRP A 141 3.79 -3.89 -7.01
C TRP A 141 3.06 -3.32 -8.24
N GLY A 142 3.52 -3.71 -9.40
CA GLY A 142 2.95 -3.32 -10.68
C GLY A 142 3.57 -2.06 -11.29
N ARG A 143 3.22 -1.84 -12.55
CA ARG A 143 3.83 -0.79 -13.38
C ARG A 143 3.69 0.61 -12.79
N ASP A 144 2.52 0.94 -12.24
CA ASP A 144 2.26 2.28 -11.69
C ASP A 144 3.15 2.56 -10.46
N ALA A 145 3.35 1.56 -9.59
CA ALA A 145 4.25 1.68 -8.45
C ALA A 145 5.72 1.78 -8.89
N SER A 146 6.13 1.02 -9.91
CA SER A 146 7.52 1.07 -10.44
C SER A 146 7.88 2.44 -11.04
N THR A 147 6.92 3.25 -11.47
CA THR A 147 7.18 4.63 -11.90
C THR A 147 7.75 5.54 -10.81
N LEU A 148 7.64 5.13 -9.55
CA LEU A 148 8.17 5.89 -8.40
C LEU A 148 9.67 5.66 -8.15
N LYS A 149 10.27 4.65 -8.78
CA LYS A 149 11.69 4.30 -8.55
C LYS A 149 12.67 5.46 -8.74
N PRO A 150 12.56 6.31 -9.76
CA PRO A 150 13.43 7.48 -9.90
C PRO A 150 13.34 8.46 -8.72
N MET A 151 12.16 8.55 -8.08
CA MET A 151 11.91 9.43 -6.94
C MET A 151 12.54 8.91 -5.64
N LEU A 152 12.63 7.59 -5.50
CA LEU A 152 13.25 6.96 -4.34
C LEU A 152 14.76 7.14 -4.33
N GLY A 153 15.38 7.29 -5.51
CA GLY A 153 16.81 7.45 -5.65
C GLY A 153 17.61 6.17 -5.36
N PRO A 154 18.93 6.22 -5.52
CA PRO A 154 19.80 5.04 -5.39
C PRO A 154 19.97 4.55 -3.94
N GLY A 155 19.66 5.39 -2.96
CA GLY A 155 19.79 5.06 -1.53
C GLY A 155 18.64 4.24 -0.95
N VAL A 156 17.57 4.03 -1.71
CA VAL A 156 16.40 3.25 -1.26
C VAL A 156 16.32 1.96 -2.08
N PRO A 157 16.68 0.80 -1.51
CA PRO A 157 16.47 -0.48 -2.17
C PRO A 157 15.01 -0.71 -2.54
N THR A 158 14.78 -1.26 -3.73
CA THR A 158 13.44 -1.54 -4.24
C THR A 158 13.24 -3.03 -4.52
N ILE A 159 12.09 -3.56 -4.13
CA ILE A 159 11.62 -4.90 -4.46
C ILE A 159 10.47 -4.73 -5.44
N GLU A 160 10.70 -5.11 -6.68
CA GLU A 160 9.72 -4.92 -7.76
C GLU A 160 9.13 -6.26 -8.20
N SER A 161 7.84 -6.29 -8.42
CA SER A 161 7.15 -7.40 -9.08
C SER A 161 5.92 -6.90 -9.85
N VAL A 162 5.25 -7.78 -10.58
CA VAL A 162 3.94 -7.47 -11.14
C VAL A 162 2.91 -7.26 -10.02
N HIS A 163 1.80 -6.61 -10.34
CA HIS A 163 0.72 -6.36 -9.37
C HIS A 163 0.09 -7.68 -8.88
N PRO A 164 -0.30 -7.79 -7.58
CA PRO A 164 -0.92 -8.99 -7.01
C PRO A 164 -2.33 -9.30 -7.52
N SER A 165 -2.86 -8.55 -8.48
CA SER A 165 -4.19 -8.83 -9.05
C SER A 165 -4.23 -10.20 -9.74
N PRO A 166 -5.39 -10.86 -9.81
CA PRO A 166 -5.55 -12.12 -10.54
C PRO A 166 -5.10 -12.07 -12.00
N LEU A 167 -5.15 -10.87 -12.61
CA LEU A 167 -4.74 -10.67 -14.01
C LEU A 167 -3.23 -10.77 -14.22
N SER A 168 -2.43 -10.68 -13.17
CA SER A 168 -0.97 -10.59 -13.26
C SER A 168 -0.20 -11.46 -12.27
N ALA A 169 -0.79 -11.88 -11.16
CA ALA A 169 -0.07 -12.52 -10.06
C ALA A 169 0.75 -13.74 -10.49
N SER A 170 0.22 -14.59 -11.38
CA SER A 170 0.92 -15.77 -11.92
C SER A 170 2.11 -15.45 -12.84
N ARG A 171 2.27 -14.17 -13.23
CA ARG A 171 3.33 -13.71 -14.13
C ARG A 171 4.54 -13.12 -13.41
N GLY A 172 4.74 -13.44 -12.12
CA GLY A 172 5.92 -13.03 -11.36
C GLY A 172 5.64 -12.25 -10.07
N PHE A 173 4.40 -12.27 -9.54
CA PHE A 173 4.13 -11.87 -8.17
C PHE A 173 4.39 -13.04 -7.22
N PHE A 174 3.82 -14.21 -7.52
CA PHE A 174 4.12 -15.42 -6.76
C PHE A 174 5.59 -15.83 -6.92
N GLY A 175 6.25 -16.10 -5.80
CA GLY A 175 7.68 -16.39 -5.73
C GLY A 175 8.58 -15.14 -5.72
N SER A 176 8.04 -13.92 -5.69
CA SER A 176 8.82 -12.68 -5.62
C SER A 176 9.44 -12.44 -4.24
N LYS A 177 8.94 -13.12 -3.19
CA LYS A 177 9.43 -13.09 -1.80
C LYS A 177 9.61 -11.67 -1.25
N PRO A 178 8.59 -10.82 -1.30
CA PRO A 178 8.75 -9.41 -0.95
C PRO A 178 9.00 -9.19 0.54
N PHE A 179 8.49 -10.06 1.40
CA PHE A 179 8.54 -9.89 2.85
C PHE A 179 9.90 -10.28 3.43
N SER A 180 10.41 -11.47 3.09
CA SER A 180 11.72 -11.93 3.52
C SER A 180 12.82 -11.05 2.96
N ARG A 181 12.77 -10.70 1.67
CA ARG A 181 13.72 -9.79 1.02
C ARG A 181 13.72 -8.40 1.63
N ALA A 182 12.54 -7.88 2.03
CA ALA A 182 12.49 -6.59 2.72
C ALA A 182 13.24 -6.64 4.06
N ASN A 183 13.12 -7.72 4.81
CA ASN A 183 13.83 -7.91 6.07
C ASN A 183 15.33 -8.10 5.88
N GLU A 184 15.76 -8.81 4.84
CA GLU A 184 17.16 -8.92 4.45
C GLU A 184 17.77 -7.54 4.17
N LEU A 185 17.12 -6.75 3.30
CA LEU A 185 17.56 -5.39 2.95
C LEU A 185 17.55 -4.44 4.17
N LEU A 186 16.54 -4.52 5.05
CA LEU A 186 16.55 -3.74 6.29
C LEU A 186 17.74 -4.08 7.17
N THR A 187 18.08 -5.37 7.30
CA THR A 187 19.23 -5.84 8.08
C THR A 187 20.55 -5.32 7.47
N GLU A 188 20.69 -5.36 6.14
CA GLU A 188 21.84 -4.80 5.43
C GLU A 188 21.99 -3.28 5.65
N LEU A 189 20.86 -2.57 5.78
CA LEU A 189 20.83 -1.14 6.10
C LEU A 189 21.03 -0.84 7.60
N GLY A 190 21.22 -1.86 8.45
CA GLY A 190 21.37 -1.70 9.89
C GLY A 190 20.07 -1.40 10.64
N ALA A 191 18.93 -1.67 10.05
CA ALA A 191 17.62 -1.46 10.66
C ALA A 191 17.01 -2.77 11.19
N GLN A 192 16.07 -2.65 12.13
CA GLN A 192 15.34 -3.79 12.64
C GLN A 192 14.37 -4.34 11.57
N PRO A 193 14.30 -5.65 11.38
CA PRO A 193 13.32 -6.29 10.53
C PRO A 193 11.88 -5.97 10.95
N ILE A 194 10.94 -6.14 10.03
CA ILE A 194 9.51 -6.09 10.30
C ILE A 194 9.04 -7.46 10.81
N ASP A 195 8.28 -7.48 11.88
CA ASP A 195 7.48 -8.66 12.24
C ASP A 195 6.21 -8.69 11.38
N TRP A 196 6.24 -9.51 10.34
CA TRP A 196 5.14 -9.61 9.38
C TRP A 196 3.93 -10.39 9.90
N ARG A 197 3.97 -11.00 11.10
CA ARG A 197 2.87 -11.80 11.62
C ARG A 197 1.58 -10.98 11.75
N LEU A 198 0.50 -11.59 11.31
CA LEU A 198 -0.86 -11.06 11.42
C LEU A 198 -1.73 -12.04 12.22
N PRO A 199 -2.80 -11.54 12.89
CA PRO A 199 -3.74 -12.39 13.62
C PRO A 199 -4.43 -13.44 12.77
#